data_9e2db7f055f6fcf176a69a97f9503763
#
_entry.id   9e2db7f055f6fcf176a69a97f9503763
#
_cell.length_a   1.000
_cell.length_b   1.000
_cell.length_c   1.000
_cell.angle_alpha   90.00
_cell.angle_beta   90.00
_cell.angle_gamma   90.00
#
_symmetry.space_group_name_H-M   'P 1'
#
loop_
_entity.id
_entity.type
_entity.pdbx_description
1 polymer ?
#
loop_
_entity_poly.entity_id
_entity_poly.type
_entity_poly.pdbx_seq_one_letter_code
_entity_poly.pdbx_strand_id
1 'polypeptide(L)'
;MYPTDKLSLENNGIVIIPSGKRKSSSIELEIQPGGIIGTTYAVAISATASDGIENTANNQSYIYLITPQKALPNTEKGSVKTICYIEVNNENILNAGEYTMENSGKPFFDIVNIFAANIRINEEGKPYVHCNPQVTFVLENVDKLIRPLQQKGIKVNLTILGDHTAAGMRSLGNEAAKDF
;
A
#
# COMPACT_ATOMS: atom_id res chain seq x y z
N MET A 1 13.82 20.06 -3.54
CA MET A 1 14.43 19.03 -2.66
C MET A 1 13.49 18.85 -1.49
N TYR A 2 13.32 17.63 -0.97
CA TYR A 2 12.55 17.42 0.27
C TYR A 2 13.28 18.11 1.44
N PRO A 3 12.57 18.71 2.42
CA PRO A 3 13.20 19.37 3.55
C PRO A 3 14.09 18.38 4.33
N THR A 4 15.36 18.70 4.48
CA THR A 4 16.34 17.79 5.10
C THR A 4 16.15 17.66 6.61
N ASP A 5 15.59 18.66 7.26
CA ASP A 5 15.20 18.65 8.67
C ASP A 5 14.02 17.70 8.98
N LYS A 6 13.38 17.17 7.94
CA LYS A 6 12.29 16.20 8.01
C LYS A 6 12.72 14.75 7.72
N LEU A 7 14.02 14.54 7.58
CA LEU A 7 14.61 13.24 7.29
C LEU A 7 15.60 12.88 8.38
N SER A 8 15.49 11.70 8.94
CA SER A 8 16.47 11.17 9.88
C SER A 8 16.79 9.72 9.58
N LEU A 9 18.04 9.35 9.79
CA LEU A 9 18.48 7.96 9.73
C LEU A 9 18.72 7.46 11.14
N GLU A 10 18.26 6.26 11.43
CA GLU A 10 18.57 5.55 12.66
C GLU A 10 20.08 5.56 12.91
N ASN A 11 20.51 5.61 14.18
CA ASN A 11 21.91 5.65 14.59
C ASN A 11 22.74 6.74 13.88
N ASN A 12 22.15 7.89 13.55
CA ASN A 12 22.78 8.99 12.79
C ASN A 12 23.38 8.52 11.45
N GLY A 13 22.79 7.50 10.82
CA GLY A 13 23.25 6.95 9.56
C GLY A 13 24.47 6.02 9.67
N ILE A 14 24.88 5.68 10.87
CA ILE A 14 26.04 4.78 11.06
C ILE A 14 25.57 3.32 11.04
N VAL A 15 26.15 2.54 10.15
CA VAL A 15 25.97 1.09 10.06
C VAL A 15 27.30 0.37 10.23
N ILE A 16 27.28 -0.74 10.94
CA ILE A 16 28.48 -1.57 11.19
C ILE A 16 28.26 -2.94 10.56
N ILE A 17 29.24 -3.37 9.77
CA ILE A 17 29.33 -4.75 9.32
C ILE A 17 30.22 -5.49 10.31
N PRO A 18 29.69 -6.43 11.10
CA PRO A 18 30.49 -7.15 12.10
C PRO A 18 31.59 -7.95 11.43
N SER A 19 32.70 -8.15 12.16
CA SER A 19 33.82 -8.97 11.68
C SER A 19 33.35 -10.36 11.21
N GLY A 20 33.78 -10.78 10.06
CA GLY A 20 33.39 -12.05 9.41
C GLY A 20 31.99 -12.05 8.78
N LYS A 21 31.26 -10.94 8.78
CA LYS A 21 29.97 -10.79 8.08
C LYS A 21 30.16 -10.01 6.79
N ARG A 22 29.19 -10.15 5.88
CA ARG A 22 29.13 -9.45 4.59
C ARG A 22 28.01 -8.42 4.52
N LYS A 23 27.19 -8.30 5.59
CA LYS A 23 26.05 -7.40 5.68
C LYS A 23 25.97 -6.80 7.07
N SER A 24 25.53 -5.54 7.14
CA SER A 24 25.08 -4.92 8.38
C SER A 24 23.65 -5.36 8.71
N SER A 25 23.15 -4.95 9.88
CA SER A 25 21.72 -4.84 10.11
C SER A 25 21.09 -3.80 9.16
N SER A 26 19.77 -3.86 8.98
CA SER A 26 19.02 -2.79 8.32
C SER A 26 19.10 -1.52 9.17
N ILE A 27 18.93 -0.38 8.52
CA ILE A 27 18.82 0.94 9.14
C ILE A 27 17.51 1.56 8.68
N GLU A 28 16.82 2.25 9.58
CA GLU A 28 15.56 2.91 9.28
C GLU A 28 15.77 4.34 8.80
N LEU A 29 15.03 4.73 7.75
CA LEU A 29 14.86 6.11 7.32
C LEU A 29 13.50 6.60 7.83
N GLU A 30 13.52 7.52 8.77
CA GLU A 30 12.31 8.22 9.21
C GLU A 30 12.05 9.43 8.30
N ILE A 31 10.80 9.55 7.84
CA ILE A 31 10.35 10.64 7.00
C ILE A 31 9.21 11.34 7.72
N GLN A 32 9.46 12.53 8.25
CA GLN A 32 8.43 13.34 8.88
C GLN A 32 7.63 14.12 7.84
N PRO A 33 6.37 14.49 8.14
CA PRO A 33 5.55 15.29 7.24
C PRO A 33 6.25 16.58 6.84
N GLY A 34 6.28 16.86 5.53
CA GLY A 34 6.94 18.07 4.98
C GLY A 34 6.77 18.11 3.46
N GLY A 35 7.32 19.18 2.86
CA GLY A 35 7.24 19.39 1.43
C GLY A 35 5.85 19.88 0.97
N ILE A 36 5.71 20.07 -0.34
CA ILE A 36 4.46 20.49 -0.98
C ILE A 36 3.65 19.26 -1.33
N ILE A 37 2.39 19.23 -0.90
CA ILE A 37 1.46 18.13 -1.19
C ILE A 37 1.35 17.93 -2.70
N GLY A 38 1.41 16.66 -3.14
CA GLY A 38 1.33 16.28 -4.55
C GLY A 38 2.61 16.46 -5.36
N THR A 39 3.65 17.06 -4.78
CA THR A 39 4.96 17.18 -5.45
C THR A 39 5.83 15.99 -5.14
N THR A 40 6.37 15.33 -6.16
CA THR A 40 7.31 14.23 -5.97
C THR A 40 8.73 14.74 -5.78
N TYR A 41 9.36 14.32 -4.71
CA TYR A 41 10.75 14.62 -4.36
C TYR A 41 11.61 13.38 -4.50
N ALA A 42 12.82 13.53 -5.05
CA ALA A 42 13.85 12.52 -4.99
C ALA A 42 14.76 12.75 -3.78
N VAL A 43 14.92 11.76 -2.94
CA VAL A 43 15.85 11.77 -1.80
C VAL A 43 16.90 10.69 -2.05
N ALA A 44 18.15 11.13 -2.23
CA ALA A 44 19.26 10.22 -2.43
C ALA A 44 19.98 9.96 -1.09
N ILE A 45 20.20 8.69 -0.78
CA ILE A 45 20.99 8.24 0.37
C ILE A 45 22.20 7.50 -0.18
N SER A 46 23.40 7.97 0.15
CA SER A 46 24.65 7.36 -0.24
C SER A 46 25.39 6.82 0.99
N ALA A 47 26.04 5.67 0.84
CA ALA A 47 26.91 5.13 1.86
C ALA A 47 28.35 5.49 1.54
N THR A 48 29.11 5.91 2.56
CA THR A 48 30.55 6.08 2.51
C THR A 48 31.18 5.11 3.49
N ALA A 49 32.24 4.42 3.06
CA ALA A 49 32.99 3.57 3.95
C ALA A 49 33.96 4.42 4.80
N SER A 50 34.12 4.05 6.07
CA SER A 50 35.26 4.49 6.90
C SER A 50 36.50 3.71 6.51
N ASP A 51 37.70 4.20 6.87
CA ASP A 51 38.96 3.46 6.81
C ASP A 51 39.51 3.18 5.41
N GLY A 52 39.26 4.07 4.43
CA GLY A 52 39.93 4.00 3.11
C GLY A 52 39.47 2.83 2.24
N ILE A 53 38.36 2.18 2.58
CA ILE A 53 37.70 1.20 1.72
C ILE A 53 37.02 1.95 0.59
N GLU A 54 37.40 1.71 -0.64
CA GLU A 54 36.72 2.28 -1.80
C GLU A 54 35.37 1.60 -2.00
N ASN A 55 34.35 2.39 -2.17
CA ASN A 55 33.05 1.92 -2.65
C ASN A 55 33.20 1.52 -4.12
N THR A 56 33.44 0.24 -4.35
CA THR A 56 33.50 -0.30 -5.70
C THR A 56 32.09 -0.64 -6.12
N ALA A 57 31.45 0.04 -6.91
CA ALA A 57 30.36 -0.43 -7.73
C ALA A 57 29.17 0.51 -7.86
N ASN A 58 28.32 0.13 -8.75
CA ASN A 58 27.16 0.80 -9.30
C ASN A 58 26.00 1.05 -8.31
N ASN A 59 26.14 0.69 -7.03
CA ASN A 59 25.07 0.78 -6.02
C ASN A 59 25.48 1.63 -4.81
N GLN A 60 26.04 2.81 -5.06
CA GLN A 60 26.46 3.72 -3.98
C GLN A 60 25.34 4.59 -3.44
N SER A 61 24.20 4.61 -4.10
CA SER A 61 23.07 5.47 -3.72
C SER A 61 21.74 4.77 -3.89
N TYR A 62 20.88 4.97 -2.91
CA TYR A 62 19.46 4.60 -2.99
C TYR A 62 18.65 5.87 -3.21
N ILE A 63 17.74 5.86 -4.17
CA ILE A 63 16.87 6.99 -4.45
C ILE A 63 15.46 6.63 -4.00
N TYR A 64 14.95 7.39 -3.02
CA TYR A 64 13.56 7.30 -2.58
C TYR A 64 12.76 8.40 -3.27
N LEU A 65 11.61 8.04 -3.84
CA LEU A 65 10.64 9.00 -4.36
C LEU A 65 9.57 9.23 -3.30
N ILE A 66 9.47 10.45 -2.80
CA ILE A 66 8.53 10.84 -1.75
C ILE A 66 7.52 11.82 -2.34
N THR A 67 6.25 11.47 -2.29
CA THR A 67 5.16 12.37 -2.68
C THR A 67 4.29 12.64 -1.45
N PRO A 68 4.45 13.79 -0.76
CA PRO A 68 3.60 14.13 0.38
C PRO A 68 2.12 14.13 -0.01
N GLN A 69 1.30 13.50 0.81
CA GLN A 69 -0.15 13.46 0.65
C GLN A 69 -0.80 14.26 1.80
N LYS A 70 -2.00 14.75 1.56
CA LYS A 70 -2.81 15.33 2.62
C LYS A 70 -3.08 14.24 3.68
N ALA A 71 -2.94 14.60 4.95
CA ALA A 71 -3.32 13.70 6.03
C ALA A 71 -4.78 13.27 5.87
N LEU A 72 -5.02 11.97 6.04
CA LEU A 72 -6.38 11.44 6.01
C LEU A 72 -7.16 11.97 7.22
N PRO A 73 -8.44 12.34 7.04
CA PRO A 73 -9.26 12.76 8.16
C PRO A 73 -9.47 11.60 9.15
N ASN A 74 -9.52 11.92 10.43
CA ASN A 74 -9.94 10.95 11.44
C ASN A 74 -11.46 10.76 11.35
N THR A 75 -11.88 9.61 10.86
CA THR A 75 -13.30 9.25 10.69
C THR A 75 -13.79 8.26 11.75
N GLU A 76 -13.04 8.06 12.83
CA GLU A 76 -13.43 7.12 13.87
C GLU A 76 -14.83 7.41 14.45
N LYS A 77 -15.65 6.37 14.52
CA LYS A 77 -17.03 6.37 15.02
C LYS A 77 -17.16 5.61 16.35
N GLY A 78 -16.07 5.49 17.09
CA GLY A 78 -16.01 4.65 18.29
C GLY A 78 -15.99 3.16 17.96
N SER A 79 -16.82 2.36 18.62
CA SER A 79 -16.82 0.90 18.49
C SER A 79 -17.54 0.36 17.24
N VAL A 80 -18.42 1.16 16.61
CA VAL A 80 -19.19 0.72 15.44
C VAL A 80 -18.47 1.09 14.17
N LYS A 81 -18.24 0.11 13.28
CA LYS A 81 -17.69 0.31 11.95
C LYS A 81 -18.74 -0.07 10.90
N THR A 82 -18.88 0.78 9.89
CA THR A 82 -19.76 0.54 8.76
C THR A 82 -18.96 0.11 7.54
N ILE A 83 -19.36 -1.01 6.94
CA ILE A 83 -18.67 -1.61 5.82
C ILE A 83 -19.63 -1.70 4.63
N CYS A 84 -19.16 -1.30 3.45
CA CYS A 84 -19.88 -1.45 2.20
C CYS A 84 -19.14 -2.40 1.27
N TYR A 85 -19.86 -3.27 0.60
CA TYR A 85 -19.38 -4.11 -0.51
C TYR A 85 -19.99 -3.55 -1.79
N ILE A 86 -19.14 -3.17 -2.74
CA ILE A 86 -19.60 -2.56 -3.99
C ILE A 86 -19.32 -3.49 -5.16
N GLU A 87 -20.39 -3.89 -5.84
CA GLU A 87 -20.34 -4.62 -7.10
C GLU A 87 -19.91 -3.66 -8.23
N VAL A 88 -18.60 -3.55 -8.45
CA VAL A 88 -18.02 -2.60 -9.41
C VAL A 88 -18.33 -2.92 -10.87
N ASN A 89 -18.98 -4.05 -11.15
CA ASN A 89 -19.51 -4.33 -12.48
C ASN A 89 -20.68 -3.41 -12.85
N ASN A 90 -21.43 -2.96 -11.85
CA ASN A 90 -22.66 -2.21 -12.02
C ASN A 90 -22.63 -0.82 -11.36
N GLU A 91 -21.73 -0.62 -10.38
CA GLU A 91 -21.73 0.58 -9.54
C GLU A 91 -20.36 1.28 -9.54
N ASN A 92 -20.43 2.61 -9.47
CA ASN A 92 -19.22 3.42 -9.30
C ASN A 92 -18.80 3.40 -7.83
N ILE A 93 -17.58 2.96 -7.57
CA ILE A 93 -17.03 2.87 -6.20
C ILE A 93 -17.03 4.24 -5.48
N LEU A 94 -16.92 5.35 -6.21
CA LEU A 94 -16.93 6.70 -5.63
C LEU A 94 -18.26 7.06 -4.95
N ASN A 95 -19.36 6.40 -5.33
CA ASN A 95 -20.68 6.65 -4.72
C ASN A 95 -20.65 6.41 -3.20
N ALA A 96 -19.84 5.47 -2.72
CA ALA A 96 -19.71 5.23 -1.27
C ALA A 96 -19.16 6.44 -0.51
N GLY A 97 -18.40 7.29 -1.16
CA GLY A 97 -17.83 8.49 -0.55
C GLY A 97 -18.81 9.69 -0.49
N GLU A 98 -19.98 9.56 -1.10
CA GLU A 98 -21.00 10.62 -1.09
C GLU A 98 -21.95 10.53 0.13
N TYR A 99 -22.00 9.36 0.78
CA TYR A 99 -22.81 9.18 1.97
C TYR A 99 -22.07 9.72 3.20
N THR A 100 -22.67 10.69 3.87
CA THR A 100 -22.15 11.30 5.10
C THR A 100 -23.15 11.21 6.23
N MET A 101 -22.65 11.26 7.45
CA MET A 101 -23.50 11.33 8.65
C MET A 101 -24.00 12.77 8.82
N GLU A 102 -25.31 12.94 8.95
CA GLU A 102 -25.99 14.24 9.01
C GLU A 102 -25.40 15.19 10.05
N ASN A 103 -25.18 14.70 11.28
CA ASN A 103 -24.74 15.56 12.38
C ASN A 103 -23.25 15.87 12.39
N SER A 104 -22.41 15.04 11.79
CA SER A 104 -20.94 15.18 11.88
C SER A 104 -20.26 15.47 10.55
N GLY A 105 -20.97 15.29 9.44
CA GLY A 105 -20.40 15.36 8.09
C GLY A 105 -19.34 14.30 7.78
N LYS A 106 -19.10 13.37 8.71
CA LYS A 106 -18.13 12.28 8.51
C LYS A 106 -18.68 11.26 7.50
N PRO A 107 -17.82 10.57 6.75
CA PRO A 107 -18.26 9.50 5.87
C PRO A 107 -19.12 8.47 6.61
N PHE A 108 -20.17 8.01 5.96
CA PHE A 108 -21.03 6.97 6.53
C PHE A 108 -20.30 5.63 6.55
N PHE A 109 -19.55 5.30 5.50
CA PHE A 109 -18.77 4.07 5.44
C PHE A 109 -17.34 4.31 5.96
N ASP A 110 -16.87 3.41 6.84
CA ASP A 110 -15.48 3.36 7.29
C ASP A 110 -14.62 2.54 6.33
N ILE A 111 -15.22 1.50 5.74
CA ILE A 111 -14.54 0.56 4.86
C ILE A 111 -15.41 0.31 3.64
N VAL A 112 -14.79 0.38 2.48
CA VAL A 112 -15.37 0.00 1.19
C VAL A 112 -14.59 -1.19 0.64
N ASN A 113 -15.29 -2.26 0.34
CA ASN A 113 -14.75 -3.45 -0.26
C ASN A 113 -15.12 -3.50 -1.75
N ILE A 114 -14.12 -3.52 -2.62
CA ILE A 114 -14.28 -3.79 -4.05
C ILE A 114 -14.71 -5.24 -4.19
N PHE A 115 -15.89 -5.48 -4.74
CA PHE A 115 -16.45 -6.80 -4.92
C PHE A 115 -16.47 -7.17 -6.42
N ALA A 116 -15.76 -8.19 -6.90
CA ALA A 116 -14.73 -8.92 -6.19
C ALA A 116 -13.73 -9.50 -7.19
N ALA A 117 -12.54 -9.82 -6.71
CA ALA A 117 -11.63 -10.73 -7.40
C ALA A 117 -11.97 -12.18 -7.05
N ASN A 118 -11.49 -13.11 -7.87
CA ASN A 118 -11.70 -14.54 -7.66
C ASN A 118 -10.37 -15.29 -7.55
N ILE A 119 -10.33 -16.31 -6.70
CA ILE A 119 -9.27 -17.30 -6.73
C ILE A 119 -9.56 -18.27 -7.87
N ARG A 120 -8.60 -18.41 -8.78
CA ARG A 120 -8.63 -19.40 -9.85
C ARG A 120 -7.39 -20.29 -9.79
N ILE A 121 -7.44 -21.43 -10.45
CA ILE A 121 -6.30 -22.33 -10.64
C ILE A 121 -5.92 -22.28 -12.11
N ASN A 122 -4.63 -22.08 -12.41
CA ASN A 122 -4.10 -22.09 -13.76
C ASN A 122 -3.92 -23.54 -14.29
N GLU A 123 -3.46 -23.69 -15.52
CA GLU A 123 -3.24 -25.00 -16.17
C GLU A 123 -2.18 -25.86 -15.45
N GLU A 124 -1.28 -25.22 -14.68
CA GLU A 124 -0.25 -25.89 -13.88
C GLU A 124 -0.76 -26.31 -12.49
N GLY A 125 -2.04 -26.05 -12.17
CA GLY A 125 -2.62 -26.34 -10.87
C GLY A 125 -2.29 -25.31 -9.77
N LYS A 126 -1.72 -24.16 -10.13
CA LYS A 126 -1.36 -23.10 -9.16
C LYS A 126 -2.49 -22.09 -8.98
N PRO A 127 -2.80 -21.69 -7.75
CA PRO A 127 -3.79 -20.67 -7.49
C PRO A 127 -3.28 -19.29 -7.90
N TYR A 128 -4.17 -18.42 -8.38
CA TYR A 128 -3.90 -17.03 -8.67
C TYR A 128 -5.13 -16.16 -8.47
N VAL A 129 -4.92 -14.87 -8.23
CA VAL A 129 -6.00 -13.89 -8.15
C VAL A 129 -6.40 -13.47 -9.56
N HIS A 130 -7.66 -13.70 -9.90
CA HIS A 130 -8.27 -13.25 -11.14
C HIS A 130 -9.15 -12.03 -10.88
N CYS A 131 -8.88 -10.93 -11.56
CA CYS A 131 -9.73 -9.76 -11.60
C CYS A 131 -10.45 -9.71 -12.95
N ASN A 132 -11.77 -9.52 -12.92
CA ASN A 132 -12.51 -9.23 -14.15
C ASN A 132 -12.14 -7.82 -14.68
N PRO A 133 -12.54 -7.45 -15.91
CA PRO A 133 -12.16 -6.15 -16.49
C PRO A 133 -12.55 -4.94 -15.63
N GLN A 134 -13.70 -4.98 -14.95
CA GLN A 134 -14.18 -3.87 -14.11
C GLN A 134 -13.35 -3.73 -12.83
N VAL A 135 -13.05 -4.82 -12.15
CA VAL A 135 -12.14 -4.82 -10.99
C VAL A 135 -10.75 -4.36 -11.41
N THR A 136 -10.24 -4.88 -12.52
CA THR A 136 -8.94 -4.46 -13.08
C THR A 136 -8.93 -2.97 -13.36
N PHE A 137 -9.98 -2.43 -14.00
CA PHE A 137 -10.10 -1.01 -14.27
C PHE A 137 -10.04 -0.15 -12.99
N VAL A 138 -10.71 -0.57 -11.90
CA VAL A 138 -10.65 0.14 -10.63
C VAL A 138 -9.24 0.12 -10.06
N LEU A 139 -8.57 -1.03 -10.11
CA LEU A 139 -7.21 -1.20 -9.57
C LEU A 139 -6.15 -0.47 -10.39
N GLU A 140 -6.32 -0.33 -11.70
CA GLU A 140 -5.42 0.44 -12.58
C GLU A 140 -5.64 1.95 -12.49
N ASN A 141 -6.81 2.39 -12.00
CA ASN A 141 -7.17 3.80 -11.86
C ASN A 141 -7.21 4.26 -10.39
N VAL A 142 -6.24 3.82 -9.57
CA VAL A 142 -6.15 4.11 -8.13
C VAL A 142 -6.32 5.59 -7.82
N ASP A 143 -5.63 6.47 -8.54
CA ASP A 143 -5.65 7.91 -8.29
C ASP A 143 -7.02 8.55 -8.54
N LYS A 144 -7.81 7.97 -9.44
CA LYS A 144 -9.13 8.48 -9.80
C LYS A 144 -10.27 7.86 -8.99
N LEU A 145 -10.14 6.57 -8.61
CA LEU A 145 -11.25 5.79 -8.07
C LEU A 145 -11.06 5.37 -6.61
N ILE A 146 -9.82 5.13 -6.17
CA ILE A 146 -9.54 4.67 -4.81
C ILE A 146 -9.07 5.83 -3.92
N ARG A 147 -8.10 6.61 -4.38
CA ARG A 147 -7.51 7.69 -3.61
C ARG A 147 -8.51 8.76 -3.14
N PRO A 148 -9.53 9.15 -3.91
CA PRO A 148 -10.54 10.09 -3.41
C PRO A 148 -11.32 9.56 -2.19
N LEU A 149 -11.60 8.25 -2.13
CA LEU A 149 -12.22 7.63 -0.96
C LEU A 149 -11.27 7.63 0.24
N GLN A 150 -10.02 7.28 0.02
CA GLN A 150 -8.98 7.31 1.06
C GLN A 150 -8.77 8.73 1.60
N GLN A 151 -8.82 9.75 0.75
CA GLN A 151 -8.72 11.15 1.17
C GLN A 151 -9.91 11.61 2.03
N LYS A 152 -11.06 10.94 1.93
CA LYS A 152 -12.19 11.12 2.83
C LYS A 152 -12.04 10.30 4.13
N GLY A 153 -10.95 9.51 4.28
CA GLY A 153 -10.69 8.65 5.45
C GLY A 153 -11.35 7.28 5.38
N ILE A 154 -11.84 6.87 4.21
CA ILE A 154 -12.45 5.56 3.98
C ILE A 154 -11.35 4.56 3.63
N LYS A 155 -11.30 3.42 4.29
CA LYS A 155 -10.42 2.32 3.92
C LYS A 155 -11.00 1.59 2.71
N VAL A 156 -10.16 1.28 1.73
CA VAL A 156 -10.57 0.54 0.53
C VAL A 156 -9.82 -0.78 0.48
N ASN A 157 -10.55 -1.87 0.41
CA ASN A 157 -10.02 -3.23 0.33
C ASN A 157 -10.51 -3.91 -0.95
N LEU A 158 -9.78 -4.94 -1.39
CA LEU A 158 -10.24 -5.87 -2.41
C LEU A 158 -10.79 -7.13 -1.73
N THR A 159 -12.01 -7.49 -2.07
CA THR A 159 -12.60 -8.77 -1.66
C THR A 159 -12.12 -9.87 -2.60
N ILE A 160 -11.73 -11.00 -2.03
CA ILE A 160 -11.33 -12.18 -2.78
C ILE A 160 -12.28 -13.32 -2.44
N LEU A 161 -12.88 -13.93 -3.47
CA LEU A 161 -13.81 -15.05 -3.36
C LEU A 161 -13.32 -16.25 -4.18
N GLY A 162 -13.83 -17.43 -3.86
CA GLY A 162 -13.74 -18.57 -4.77
C GLY A 162 -14.65 -18.36 -6.01
N ASP A 163 -14.29 -18.98 -7.12
CA ASP A 163 -15.02 -18.87 -8.39
C ASP A 163 -16.06 -19.98 -8.61
N HIS A 164 -16.48 -20.65 -7.53
CA HIS A 164 -17.42 -21.78 -7.53
C HIS A 164 -16.88 -23.06 -8.22
N THR A 165 -15.57 -23.11 -8.50
CA THR A 165 -14.85 -24.28 -9.00
C THR A 165 -14.05 -24.97 -7.89
N ALA A 166 -13.17 -25.90 -8.26
CA ALA A 166 -12.19 -26.49 -7.34
C ALA A 166 -11.19 -25.48 -6.74
N ALA A 167 -11.14 -24.25 -7.28
CA ALA A 167 -10.23 -23.18 -6.86
C ALA A 167 -10.70 -22.37 -5.63
N GLY A 168 -11.84 -22.71 -5.03
CA GLY A 168 -12.34 -21.97 -3.85
C GLY A 168 -11.42 -22.11 -2.63
N MET A 169 -11.45 -21.11 -1.74
CA MET A 169 -10.64 -21.10 -0.49
C MET A 169 -10.75 -22.39 0.32
N ARG A 170 -11.91 -23.05 0.31
CA ARG A 170 -12.15 -24.31 1.00
C ARG A 170 -11.40 -25.48 0.36
N SER A 171 -11.08 -25.36 -0.92
CA SER A 171 -10.51 -26.47 -1.72
C SER A 171 -9.00 -26.33 -1.92
N LEU A 172 -8.39 -25.21 -1.47
CA LEU A 172 -6.94 -25.03 -1.48
C LEU A 172 -6.32 -26.00 -0.46
N GLY A 173 -5.44 -26.89 -0.91
CA GLY A 173 -4.58 -27.66 -0.02
C GLY A 173 -3.56 -26.77 0.69
N ASN A 174 -2.98 -27.27 1.78
CA ASN A 174 -2.05 -26.50 2.61
C ASN A 174 -0.87 -25.88 1.82
N GLU A 175 -0.33 -26.58 0.84
CA GLU A 175 0.78 -26.08 0.03
C GLU A 175 0.31 -24.99 -0.93
N ALA A 176 -0.79 -25.19 -1.64
CA ALA A 176 -1.37 -24.18 -2.52
C ALA A 176 -1.81 -22.90 -1.76
N ALA A 177 -2.21 -23.03 -0.50
CA ALA A 177 -2.57 -21.88 0.34
C ALA A 177 -1.35 -21.09 0.84
N LYS A 178 -0.15 -21.68 0.86
CA LYS A 178 1.10 -20.98 1.18
C LYS A 178 1.65 -20.21 -0.02
N ASP A 179 1.38 -20.71 -1.22
CA ASP A 179 1.85 -20.11 -2.48
C ASP A 179 0.93 -18.98 -2.95
N PHE A 180 -0.26 -18.85 -2.35
CA PHE A 180 -1.25 -17.80 -2.62
C PHE A 180 -1.04 -16.54 -1.76
#